data_442a12a5b2e04a50c4bc717e7b9596b5
#
_entry.id   442a12a5b2e04a50c4bc717e7b9596b5
#
_cell.length_a   1.000
_cell.length_b   1.000
_cell.length_c   1.000
_cell.angle_alpha   90.00
_cell.angle_beta   90.00
_cell.angle_gamma   90.00
#
_symmetry.space_group_name_H-M   'P 1'
#
loop_
_entity.id
_entity.type
_entity.pdbx_description
1 polymer ?
#
loop_
_entity_poly.entity_id
_entity_poly.type
_entity_poly.pdbx_seq_one_letter_code
_entity_poly.pdbx_strand_id
1 'polypeptide(L)'
;MLAKHVGNNFFIMASSHLFYQSRFMSWVIRHAGAFSVYREGVDRDAVNAAIDILTHAKRPLVIFPEGCLSHTNDRLGALMAGVPLMARAAAKRRAMDGSAAADDIVVLPVAVKYLFKGTLTNAIEPLLDEIEARLSWRPRCDQPLLARIYHLGHSLLTLKELEVFGDTQSVTIEERLHRLIDHLLVPAEKRYL
;
A
#
# COMPACT_ATOMS: atom_id res chain seq x y z
N MET A 1 3.08 15.12 6.92
CA MET A 1 3.27 16.21 5.95
C MET A 1 1.96 16.84 5.47
N LEU A 2 0.94 16.09 5.08
CA LEU A 2 -0.38 16.60 4.68
C LEU A 2 -1.06 17.49 5.75
N ALA A 3 -0.98 17.12 7.03
CA ALA A 3 -1.60 17.85 8.14
C ALA A 3 -1.12 19.30 8.31
N LYS A 4 0.13 19.59 7.93
CA LYS A 4 0.68 20.96 8.04
C LYS A 4 0.14 21.93 6.98
N HIS A 5 -0.37 21.41 5.87
CA HIS A 5 -0.84 22.23 4.74
C HIS A 5 -2.35 22.42 4.68
N VAL A 6 -3.11 21.57 5.39
CA VAL A 6 -4.58 21.60 5.32
C VAL A 6 -5.20 22.39 6.47
N GLY A 7 -4.45 22.93 7.42
CA GLY A 7 -4.92 23.84 8.47
C GLY A 7 -6.10 23.36 9.35
N ASN A 8 -6.73 22.22 9.03
CA ASN A 8 -7.86 21.62 9.70
C ASN A 8 -7.54 20.17 10.08
N ASN A 9 -8.03 19.75 11.25
CA ASN A 9 -8.01 18.36 11.64
C ASN A 9 -8.85 17.55 10.63
N PHE A 10 -8.34 16.42 10.18
CA PHE A 10 -9.03 15.49 9.27
C PHE A 10 -9.20 14.13 9.93
N PHE A 11 -10.14 13.34 9.43
CA PHE A 11 -10.25 11.93 9.80
C PHE A 11 -9.45 11.07 8.84
N ILE A 12 -8.89 9.96 9.33
CA ILE A 12 -8.13 9.01 8.51
C ILE A 12 -8.67 7.61 8.74
N MET A 13 -9.03 6.92 7.66
CA MET A 13 -9.29 5.49 7.69
C MET A 13 -7.96 4.73 7.64
N ALA A 14 -7.59 4.06 8.72
CA ALA A 14 -6.30 3.40 8.88
C ALA A 14 -6.47 1.90 9.18
N SER A 15 -5.54 1.09 8.70
CA SER A 15 -5.57 -0.36 8.92
C SER A 15 -5.52 -0.72 10.40
N SER A 16 -6.30 -1.72 10.81
CA SER A 16 -6.45 -2.18 12.19
C SER A 16 -5.13 -2.57 12.85
N HIS A 17 -4.19 -3.17 12.12
CA HIS A 17 -2.93 -3.60 12.69
C HIS A 17 -2.08 -2.46 13.26
N LEU A 18 -2.24 -1.22 12.77
CA LEU A 18 -1.56 -0.05 13.32
C LEU A 18 -1.99 0.25 14.76
N PHE A 19 -3.21 -0.11 15.12
CA PHE A 19 -3.76 0.11 16.45
C PHE A 19 -3.33 -0.97 17.46
N TYR A 20 -2.80 -2.12 16.97
CA TYR A 20 -2.33 -3.21 17.82
C TYR A 20 -0.83 -3.15 18.14
N GLN A 21 -0.04 -2.32 17.43
CA GLN A 21 1.41 -2.25 17.63
C GLN A 21 1.81 -1.79 19.03
N SER A 22 1.13 -0.79 19.59
CA SER A 22 1.32 -0.36 20.97
C SER A 22 0.13 0.46 21.47
N ARG A 23 -0.15 0.40 22.79
CA ARG A 23 -1.23 1.19 23.41
C ARG A 23 -1.00 2.69 23.27
N PHE A 24 0.24 3.13 23.36
CA PHE A 24 0.61 4.54 23.18
C PHE A 24 0.40 4.99 21.73
N MET A 25 0.85 4.19 20.76
CA MET A 25 0.64 4.49 19.34
C MET A 25 -0.85 4.53 18.99
N SER A 26 -1.63 3.57 19.48
CA SER A 26 -3.09 3.57 19.30
C SER A 26 -3.75 4.84 19.86
N TRP A 27 -3.31 5.30 21.02
CA TRP A 27 -3.81 6.55 21.62
C TRP A 27 -3.48 7.76 20.75
N VAL A 28 -2.22 7.89 20.29
CA VAL A 28 -1.76 8.98 19.40
C VAL A 28 -2.55 9.00 18.09
N ILE A 29 -2.69 7.84 17.44
CA ILE A 29 -3.36 7.72 16.14
C ILE A 29 -4.85 8.09 16.27
N ARG A 30 -5.53 7.65 17.33
CA ARG A 30 -6.93 8.01 17.60
C ARG A 30 -7.11 9.50 17.85
N HIS A 31 -6.21 10.12 18.62
CA HIS A 31 -6.25 11.57 18.87
C HIS A 31 -5.94 12.40 17.61
N ALA A 32 -5.18 11.82 16.68
CA ALA A 32 -4.97 12.41 15.35
C ALA A 32 -6.20 12.29 14.41
N GLY A 33 -7.30 11.67 14.87
CA GLY A 33 -8.52 11.50 14.09
C GLY A 33 -8.58 10.23 13.24
N ALA A 34 -7.71 9.27 13.48
CA ALA A 34 -7.76 8.01 12.77
C ALA A 34 -8.74 7.02 13.42
N PHE A 35 -9.46 6.27 12.60
CA PHE A 35 -10.26 5.13 13.01
C PHE A 35 -9.85 3.87 12.26
N SER A 36 -10.09 2.72 12.89
CA SER A 36 -9.64 1.42 12.41
C SER A 36 -10.53 0.89 11.30
N VAL A 37 -9.93 0.21 10.32
CA VAL A 37 -10.62 -0.62 9.33
C VAL A 37 -9.93 -1.96 9.21
N TYR A 38 -10.71 -3.04 9.19
CA TYR A 38 -10.24 -4.38 8.86
C TYR A 38 -10.18 -4.52 7.35
N ARG A 39 -9.08 -5.09 6.85
CA ARG A 39 -8.86 -5.28 5.41
C ARG A 39 -9.38 -6.63 4.89
N GLU A 40 -9.54 -7.57 5.80
CA GLU A 40 -10.00 -8.92 5.49
C GLU A 40 -11.52 -8.95 5.50
N GLY A 41 -12.12 -8.74 4.33
CA GLY A 41 -13.57 -8.68 4.16
C GLY A 41 -14.17 -7.28 4.19
N VAL A 42 -15.48 -7.21 4.33
CA VAL A 42 -16.23 -5.95 4.38
C VAL A 42 -16.44 -5.54 5.85
N ASP A 43 -15.66 -4.58 6.31
CA ASP A 43 -15.84 -3.97 7.63
C ASP A 43 -17.01 -2.97 7.58
N ARG A 44 -18.20 -3.47 7.90
CA ARG A 44 -19.44 -2.66 7.88
C ARG A 44 -19.42 -1.52 8.89
N ASP A 45 -18.78 -1.71 10.04
CA ASP A 45 -18.70 -0.70 11.09
C ASP A 45 -17.80 0.46 10.66
N ALA A 46 -16.65 0.16 10.08
CA ALA A 46 -15.78 1.18 9.51
C ALA A 46 -16.42 1.94 8.34
N VAL A 47 -17.16 1.25 7.46
CA VAL A 47 -17.91 1.88 6.37
C VAL A 47 -19.01 2.79 6.91
N ASN A 48 -19.79 2.34 7.90
CA ASN A 48 -20.83 3.15 8.52
C ASN A 48 -20.24 4.38 9.23
N ALA A 49 -19.14 4.22 9.97
CA ALA A 49 -18.43 5.32 10.60
C ALA A 49 -17.95 6.36 9.57
N ALA A 50 -17.41 5.90 8.43
CA ALA A 50 -17.02 6.79 7.34
C ALA A 50 -18.21 7.56 6.76
N ILE A 51 -19.36 6.89 6.53
CA ILE A 51 -20.59 7.51 6.06
C ILE A 51 -21.11 8.55 7.07
N ASP A 52 -21.08 8.23 8.36
CA ASP A 52 -21.51 9.15 9.42
C ASP A 52 -20.61 10.38 9.51
N ILE A 53 -19.29 10.20 9.39
CA ILE A 53 -18.33 11.30 9.31
C ILE A 53 -18.63 12.18 8.10
N LEU A 54 -18.82 11.61 6.93
CA LEU A 54 -19.13 12.34 5.70
C LEU A 54 -20.49 13.03 5.78
N THR A 55 -21.45 12.47 6.51
CA THR A 55 -22.79 13.06 6.65
C THR A 55 -22.81 14.24 7.62
N HIS A 56 -22.15 14.14 8.77
CA HIS A 56 -22.32 15.09 9.88
C HIS A 56 -21.07 15.93 10.18
N ALA A 57 -19.88 15.42 9.87
CA ALA A 57 -18.65 16.12 10.24
C ALA A 57 -18.27 17.20 9.21
N LYS A 58 -17.81 18.33 9.72
CA LYS A 58 -17.26 19.43 8.92
C LYS A 58 -15.76 19.26 8.62
N ARG A 59 -15.27 18.04 8.63
CA ARG A 59 -13.84 17.72 8.47
C ARG A 59 -13.65 16.73 7.33
N PRO A 60 -12.61 16.88 6.52
CA PRO A 60 -12.34 15.95 5.44
C PRO A 60 -11.97 14.55 5.98
N LEU A 61 -12.36 13.53 5.24
CA LEU A 61 -11.99 12.13 5.46
C LEU A 61 -10.94 11.72 4.42
N VAL A 62 -9.79 11.24 4.90
CA VAL A 62 -8.71 10.72 4.07
C VAL A 62 -8.83 9.20 3.99
N ILE A 63 -8.85 8.68 2.78
CA ILE A 63 -8.91 7.25 2.48
C ILE A 63 -7.80 6.92 1.51
N PHE A 64 -7.15 5.78 1.70
CA PHE A 64 -6.18 5.21 0.76
C PHE A 64 -6.87 4.10 -0.04
N PRO A 65 -7.37 4.41 -1.25
CA PRO A 65 -8.29 3.53 -1.97
C PRO A 65 -7.60 2.29 -2.57
N GLU A 66 -6.28 2.24 -2.65
CA GLU A 66 -5.54 1.07 -3.09
C GLU A 66 -5.55 -0.08 -2.06
N GLY A 67 -5.81 0.23 -0.78
CA GLY A 67 -5.91 -0.76 0.29
C GLY A 67 -4.61 -1.49 0.64
N CYS A 68 -3.55 -1.33 -0.13
CA CYS A 68 -2.24 -1.95 0.07
C CYS A 68 -1.10 -0.97 -0.16
N LEU A 69 0.09 -1.33 0.32
CA LEU A 69 1.32 -0.60 0.02
C LEU A 69 2.01 -1.30 -1.17
N SER A 70 2.05 -0.62 -2.31
CA SER A 70 2.68 -1.15 -3.52
C SER A 70 4.21 -1.04 -3.51
N HIS A 71 4.77 -0.21 -2.62
CA HIS A 71 6.20 0.17 -2.61
C HIS A 71 6.71 0.74 -3.94
N THR A 72 5.81 1.20 -4.80
CA THR A 72 6.12 1.81 -6.09
C THR A 72 5.57 3.24 -6.15
N ASN A 73 6.28 4.14 -6.84
CA ASN A 73 5.87 5.54 -6.93
C ASN A 73 5.03 5.86 -8.18
N ASP A 74 5.29 5.18 -9.26
CA ASP A 74 4.77 5.55 -10.57
C ASP A 74 3.74 4.54 -11.11
N ARG A 75 3.26 3.65 -10.24
CA ARG A 75 2.27 2.64 -10.59
C ARG A 75 1.04 2.80 -9.69
N LEU A 76 -0.09 3.11 -10.29
CA LEU A 76 -1.37 3.14 -9.59
C LEU A 76 -1.94 1.72 -9.56
N GLY A 77 -2.23 1.23 -8.36
CA GLY A 77 -2.90 -0.05 -8.14
C GLY A 77 -4.40 0.00 -8.45
N ALA A 78 -5.06 -1.13 -8.33
CA ALA A 78 -6.52 -1.19 -8.45
C ALA A 78 -7.17 -0.41 -7.29
N LEU A 79 -8.13 0.46 -7.62
CA LEU A 79 -8.84 1.26 -6.63
C LEU A 79 -10.09 0.50 -6.12
N MET A 80 -10.23 0.42 -4.82
CA MET A 80 -11.39 -0.20 -4.18
C MET A 80 -12.66 0.62 -4.40
N ALA A 81 -13.76 -0.02 -4.72
CA ALA A 81 -15.08 0.60 -4.94
C ALA A 81 -15.70 1.23 -3.68
N GLY A 82 -15.09 1.07 -2.51
CA GLY A 82 -15.60 1.59 -1.24
C GLY A 82 -15.75 3.11 -1.20
N VAL A 83 -14.81 3.86 -1.78
CA VAL A 83 -14.83 5.33 -1.75
C VAL A 83 -16.08 5.92 -2.43
N PRO A 84 -16.41 5.60 -3.68
CA PRO A 84 -17.63 6.11 -4.31
C PRO A 84 -18.91 5.60 -3.63
N LEU A 85 -18.91 4.40 -3.08
CA LEU A 85 -20.07 3.88 -2.34
C LEU A 85 -20.34 4.69 -1.06
N MET A 86 -19.30 4.97 -0.26
CA MET A 86 -19.43 5.79 0.95
C MET A 86 -19.86 7.22 0.63
N ALA A 87 -19.26 7.84 -0.40
CA ALA A 87 -19.63 9.19 -0.82
C ALA A 87 -21.10 9.27 -1.27
N ARG A 88 -21.57 8.33 -2.09
CA ARG A 88 -22.99 8.28 -2.53
C ARG A 88 -23.95 8.03 -1.37
N ALA A 89 -23.60 7.15 -0.43
CA ALA A 89 -24.45 6.84 0.71
C ALA A 89 -24.58 8.07 1.63
N ALA A 90 -23.49 8.77 1.88
CA ALA A 90 -23.49 9.99 2.68
C ALA A 90 -24.26 11.13 1.99
N ALA A 91 -24.09 11.33 0.68
CA ALA A 91 -24.84 12.31 -0.10
C ALA A 91 -26.36 12.05 -0.03
N LYS A 92 -26.74 10.77 -0.17
CA LYS A 92 -28.16 10.36 -0.04
C LYS A 92 -28.71 10.66 1.37
N ARG A 93 -27.95 10.38 2.43
CA ARG A 93 -28.37 10.68 3.82
C ARG A 93 -28.55 12.18 4.02
N ARG A 94 -27.60 13.03 3.59
CA ARG A 94 -27.71 14.48 3.66
C ARG A 94 -28.97 15.01 2.96
N ALA A 95 -29.29 14.50 1.78
CA ALA A 95 -30.47 14.89 1.03
C ALA A 95 -31.78 14.48 1.76
N MET A 96 -31.79 13.39 2.51
CA MET A 96 -32.95 12.93 3.27
C MET A 96 -33.16 13.72 4.56
N ASP A 97 -32.10 14.20 5.20
CA ASP A 97 -32.13 14.96 6.46
C ASP A 97 -32.58 16.42 6.27
N GLY A 98 -32.94 16.83 5.04
CA GLY A 98 -33.52 18.15 4.74
C GLY A 98 -32.55 19.30 5.00
N SER A 99 -31.26 19.05 5.12
CA SER A 99 -30.26 20.09 5.19
C SER A 99 -30.29 20.88 3.88
N ALA A 100 -30.84 22.07 3.89
CA ALA A 100 -31.00 22.96 2.73
C ALA A 100 -29.65 23.41 2.12
N ALA A 101 -28.56 23.14 2.79
CA ALA A 101 -27.20 23.10 2.23
C ALA A 101 -26.87 21.64 1.94
N ALA A 102 -27.46 21.09 0.88
CA ALA A 102 -26.95 19.91 0.24
C ALA A 102 -25.57 20.25 -0.37
N ASP A 103 -24.62 20.58 0.52
CA ASP A 103 -23.22 20.70 0.13
C ASP A 103 -22.83 19.35 -0.41
N ASP A 104 -22.57 19.30 -1.70
CA ASP A 104 -22.15 18.09 -2.39
C ASP A 104 -20.94 17.49 -1.69
N ILE A 105 -20.91 16.16 -1.59
CA ILE A 105 -19.73 15.47 -1.11
C ILE A 105 -18.69 15.51 -2.22
N VAL A 106 -17.65 16.32 -2.01
CA VAL A 106 -16.56 16.47 -2.97
C VAL A 106 -15.51 15.37 -2.73
N VAL A 107 -15.20 14.60 -3.76
CA VAL A 107 -14.09 13.65 -3.77
C VAL A 107 -12.89 14.30 -4.43
N LEU A 108 -11.83 14.56 -3.66
CA LEU A 108 -10.59 15.15 -4.13
C LEU A 108 -9.54 14.05 -4.32
N PRO A 109 -9.15 13.70 -5.56
CA PRO A 109 -8.04 12.78 -5.79
C PRO A 109 -6.70 13.45 -5.47
N VAL A 110 -5.89 12.78 -4.64
CA VAL A 110 -4.55 13.25 -4.26
C VAL A 110 -3.55 12.15 -4.55
N ALA A 111 -2.60 12.41 -5.46
CA ALA A 111 -1.46 11.53 -5.71
C ALA A 111 -0.27 11.96 -4.85
N VAL A 112 0.32 10.99 -4.13
CA VAL A 112 1.54 11.20 -3.33
C VAL A 112 2.70 10.52 -4.05
N LYS A 113 3.72 11.30 -4.38
CA LYS A 113 4.95 10.80 -5.00
C LYS A 113 6.14 11.06 -4.08
N TYR A 114 6.92 10.03 -3.80
CA TYR A 114 8.15 10.13 -3.03
C TYR A 114 9.33 10.31 -3.97
N LEU A 115 10.05 11.42 -3.84
CA LEU A 115 11.26 11.69 -4.62
C LEU A 115 12.47 11.55 -3.72
N PHE A 116 13.34 10.61 -4.05
CA PHE A 116 14.62 10.49 -3.40
C PHE A 116 15.58 11.60 -3.89
N LYS A 117 16.12 12.39 -2.96
CA LYS A 117 17.03 13.50 -3.28
C LYS A 117 18.49 13.22 -2.91
N GLY A 118 18.81 12.01 -2.50
CA GLY A 118 20.15 11.61 -2.10
C GLY A 118 20.95 10.94 -3.22
N THR A 119 22.21 10.62 -2.95
CA THR A 119 23.06 9.81 -3.82
C THR A 119 22.93 8.34 -3.40
N LEU A 120 22.26 7.53 -4.22
CA LEU A 120 22.01 6.12 -3.94
C LEU A 120 23.29 5.28 -4.01
N THR A 121 24.23 5.63 -4.89
CA THR A 121 25.44 4.86 -5.20
C THR A 121 26.22 4.51 -3.94
N ASN A 122 26.55 5.50 -3.12
CA ASN A 122 27.36 5.29 -1.91
C ASN A 122 26.70 4.41 -0.84
N ALA A 123 25.35 4.34 -0.84
CA ALA A 123 24.62 3.53 0.13
C ALA A 123 24.33 2.10 -0.37
N ILE A 124 24.15 1.93 -1.67
CA ILE A 124 23.72 0.66 -2.25
C ILE A 124 24.90 -0.20 -2.71
N GLU A 125 25.98 0.39 -3.23
CA GLU A 125 27.15 -0.37 -3.69
C GLU A 125 27.75 -1.29 -2.61
N PRO A 126 28.02 -0.84 -1.37
CA PRO A 126 28.53 -1.73 -0.34
C PRO A 126 27.55 -2.87 0.01
N LEU A 127 26.25 -2.60 -0.04
CA LEU A 127 25.24 -3.62 0.22
C LEU A 127 25.18 -4.66 -0.90
N LEU A 128 25.32 -4.23 -2.17
CA LEU A 128 25.40 -5.17 -3.30
C LEU A 128 26.64 -6.03 -3.22
N ASP A 129 27.80 -5.43 -2.87
CA ASP A 129 29.06 -6.15 -2.68
C ASP A 129 28.93 -7.23 -1.60
N GLU A 130 28.26 -6.90 -0.48
CA GLU A 130 28.00 -7.86 0.59
C GLU A 130 27.09 -9.01 0.14
N ILE A 131 25.99 -8.69 -0.58
CA ILE A 131 25.06 -9.72 -1.06
C ILE A 131 25.71 -10.61 -2.11
N GLU A 132 26.43 -10.03 -3.06
CA GLU A 132 27.18 -10.78 -4.08
C GLU A 132 28.24 -11.71 -3.44
N ALA A 133 28.97 -11.22 -2.44
CA ALA A 133 29.94 -12.00 -1.69
C ALA A 133 29.29 -13.19 -0.93
N ARG A 134 28.13 -12.97 -0.31
CA ARG A 134 27.35 -14.04 0.37
C ARG A 134 26.86 -15.13 -0.59
N LEU A 135 26.58 -14.77 -1.84
CA LEU A 135 26.21 -15.72 -2.88
C LEU A 135 27.41 -16.39 -3.55
N SER A 136 28.61 -16.18 -3.00
CA SER A 136 29.87 -16.67 -3.56
C SER A 136 30.20 -16.15 -4.96
N TRP A 137 29.65 -15.00 -5.30
CA TRP A 137 29.91 -14.32 -6.58
C TRP A 137 30.98 -13.26 -6.43
N ARG A 138 31.72 -13.03 -7.51
CA ARG A 138 32.64 -11.90 -7.58
C ARG A 138 31.84 -10.62 -7.75
N PRO A 139 32.04 -9.59 -6.91
CA PRO A 139 31.39 -8.29 -7.08
C PRO A 139 31.63 -7.74 -8.48
N ARG A 140 30.57 -7.27 -9.12
CA ARG A 140 30.62 -6.70 -10.47
C ARG A 140 30.79 -5.19 -10.42
N CYS A 141 31.79 -4.71 -9.73
CA CYS A 141 32.05 -3.28 -9.51
C CYS A 141 32.28 -2.48 -10.80
N ASP A 142 32.58 -3.17 -11.90
CA ASP A 142 32.73 -2.62 -13.25
C ASP A 142 31.41 -2.31 -13.97
N GLN A 143 30.28 -2.78 -13.41
CA GLN A 143 28.96 -2.60 -14.03
C GLN A 143 28.18 -1.46 -13.38
N PRO A 144 27.29 -0.79 -14.14
CA PRO A 144 26.35 0.19 -13.60
C PRO A 144 25.47 -0.40 -12.49
N LEU A 145 25.21 0.39 -11.46
CA LEU A 145 24.42 0.00 -10.30
C LEU A 145 23.10 -0.72 -10.66
N LEU A 146 22.36 -0.16 -11.62
CA LEU A 146 21.09 -0.72 -12.06
C LEU A 146 21.26 -2.11 -12.69
N ALA A 147 22.29 -2.30 -13.51
CA ALA A 147 22.60 -3.59 -14.13
C ALA A 147 22.93 -4.66 -13.08
N ARG A 148 23.68 -4.29 -12.03
CA ARG A 148 23.97 -5.18 -10.89
C ARG A 148 22.69 -5.59 -10.15
N ILE A 149 21.81 -4.63 -9.87
CA ILE A 149 20.51 -4.90 -9.21
C ILE A 149 19.67 -5.87 -10.03
N TYR A 150 19.53 -5.62 -11.35
CA TYR A 150 18.79 -6.52 -12.23
C TYR A 150 19.40 -7.91 -12.32
N HIS A 151 20.72 -7.98 -12.41
CA HIS A 151 21.41 -9.28 -12.46
C HIS A 151 21.19 -10.06 -11.17
N LEU A 152 21.32 -9.41 -10.02
CA LEU A 152 21.08 -10.03 -8.73
C LEU A 152 19.63 -10.52 -8.60
N GLY A 153 18.66 -9.70 -8.93
CA GLY A 153 17.24 -10.05 -8.89
C GLY A 153 16.91 -11.24 -9.81
N HIS A 154 17.42 -11.21 -11.04
CA HIS A 154 17.25 -12.31 -11.99
C HIS A 154 17.86 -13.64 -11.48
N SER A 155 19.04 -13.57 -10.90
CA SER A 155 19.73 -14.74 -10.39
C SER A 155 19.06 -15.34 -9.15
N LEU A 156 18.60 -14.50 -8.23
CA LEU A 156 17.83 -14.94 -7.06
C LEU A 156 16.51 -15.60 -7.47
N LEU A 157 15.80 -15.02 -8.45
CA LEU A 157 14.59 -15.61 -9.00
C LEU A 157 14.87 -16.97 -9.64
N THR A 158 15.94 -17.07 -10.44
CA THR A 158 16.39 -18.32 -11.06
C THR A 158 16.71 -19.41 -10.03
N LEU A 159 17.44 -19.06 -8.96
CA LEU A 159 17.72 -19.99 -7.87
C LEU A 159 16.44 -20.48 -7.20
N LYS A 160 15.49 -19.57 -6.98
CA LYS A 160 14.21 -19.93 -6.35
C LYS A 160 13.33 -20.80 -7.25
N GLU A 161 13.33 -20.55 -8.56
CA GLU A 161 12.64 -21.41 -9.52
C GLU A 161 13.24 -22.82 -9.57
N LEU A 162 14.57 -22.93 -9.60
CA LEU A 162 15.24 -24.23 -9.55
C LEU A 162 14.91 -25.00 -8.27
N GLU A 163 14.86 -24.31 -7.13
CA GLU A 163 14.47 -24.92 -5.86
C GLU A 163 13.02 -25.44 -5.88
N VAL A 164 12.09 -24.68 -6.47
CA VAL A 164 10.66 -24.97 -6.41
C VAL A 164 10.18 -25.85 -7.56
N PHE A 165 10.67 -25.61 -8.78
CA PHE A 165 10.20 -26.28 -9.99
C PHE A 165 11.23 -27.25 -10.59
N GLY A 166 12.51 -27.17 -10.19
CA GLY A 166 13.61 -27.94 -10.77
C GLY A 166 14.06 -27.46 -12.15
N ASP A 167 13.42 -26.43 -12.71
CA ASP A 167 13.74 -25.85 -14.02
C ASP A 167 13.61 -24.33 -14.01
N THR A 168 14.10 -23.69 -15.08
CA THR A 168 13.99 -22.24 -15.31
C THR A 168 13.17 -21.96 -16.56
N GLN A 169 12.41 -20.87 -16.54
CA GLN A 169 11.57 -20.46 -17.67
C GLN A 169 12.25 -19.35 -18.49
N SER A 170 12.08 -19.40 -19.81
CA SER A 170 12.58 -18.39 -20.76
C SER A 170 11.56 -17.31 -21.08
N VAL A 171 10.81 -16.86 -20.08
CA VAL A 171 9.79 -15.80 -20.19
C VAL A 171 10.23 -14.56 -19.41
N THR A 172 9.41 -13.52 -19.37
CA THR A 172 9.72 -12.27 -18.67
C THR A 172 9.87 -12.47 -17.16
N ILE A 173 10.64 -11.61 -16.49
CA ILE A 173 10.79 -11.63 -15.03
C ILE A 173 9.43 -11.55 -14.34
N GLU A 174 8.51 -10.75 -14.87
CA GLU A 174 7.17 -10.55 -14.31
C GLU A 174 6.35 -11.85 -14.35
N GLU A 175 6.34 -12.53 -15.47
CA GLU A 175 5.64 -13.83 -15.63
C GLU A 175 6.26 -14.92 -14.75
N ARG A 176 7.58 -14.98 -14.65
CA ARG A 176 8.30 -15.89 -13.76
C ARG A 176 7.93 -15.67 -12.30
N LEU A 177 7.91 -14.39 -11.88
CA LEU A 177 7.56 -14.03 -10.51
C LEU A 177 6.11 -14.38 -10.18
N HIS A 178 5.15 -14.07 -11.08
CA HIS A 178 3.75 -14.44 -10.89
C HIS A 178 3.57 -15.95 -10.75
N ARG A 179 4.19 -16.74 -11.63
CA ARG A 179 4.13 -18.21 -11.56
C ARG A 179 4.65 -18.74 -10.22
N LEU A 180 5.75 -18.18 -9.72
CA LEU A 180 6.32 -18.58 -8.44
C LEU A 180 5.41 -18.20 -7.27
N ILE A 181 4.85 -17.00 -7.29
CA ILE A 181 3.91 -16.52 -6.28
C ILE A 181 2.66 -17.40 -6.26
N ASP A 182 2.03 -17.65 -7.41
CA ASP A 182 0.83 -18.49 -7.52
C ASP A 182 1.09 -19.90 -7.00
N HIS A 183 2.25 -20.48 -7.35
CA HIS A 183 2.61 -21.82 -6.87
C HIS A 183 2.77 -21.88 -5.35
N LEU A 184 3.29 -20.85 -4.72
CA LEU A 184 3.51 -20.80 -3.28
C LEU A 184 2.26 -20.39 -2.49
N LEU A 185 1.43 -19.49 -3.04
CA LEU A 185 0.25 -18.95 -2.34
C LEU A 185 -1.00 -19.84 -2.47
N VAL A 186 -1.28 -20.40 -3.66
CA VAL A 186 -2.49 -21.21 -3.89
C VAL A 186 -2.62 -22.39 -2.91
N PRO A 187 -1.58 -23.16 -2.58
CA PRO A 187 -1.68 -24.21 -1.58
C PRO A 187 -1.90 -23.67 -0.16
N ALA A 188 -1.34 -22.50 0.15
CA ALA A 188 -1.53 -21.85 1.45
C ALA A 188 -2.97 -21.35 1.62
N GLU A 189 -3.51 -20.68 0.60
CA GLU A 189 -4.90 -20.21 0.58
C GLU A 189 -5.89 -21.37 0.75
N LYS A 190 -5.71 -22.48 0.02
CA LYS A 190 -6.56 -23.68 0.17
C LYS A 190 -6.49 -24.34 1.55
N ARG A 191 -5.46 -24.06 2.34
CA ARG A 191 -5.31 -24.61 3.68
C ARG A 191 -6.02 -23.77 4.75
N TYR A 192 -6.19 -22.47 4.50
CA TYR A 192 -6.68 -21.49 5.47
C TYR A 192 -8.02 -20.84 5.11
N LEU A 193 -8.52 -21.07 3.89
CA LEU A 193 -9.85 -20.70 3.41
C LEU A 193 -10.73 -21.93 3.17
#